data_1869151c6d5eddaa6a92573feb912a6f
#
_entry.id   1869151c6d5eddaa6a92573feb912a6f
#
_cell.length_a   1.000
_cell.length_b   1.000
_cell.length_c   1.000
_cell.angle_alpha   90.00
_cell.angle_beta   90.00
_cell.angle_gamma   90.00
#
_symmetry.space_group_name_H-M   'P 1'
#
loop_
_entity.id
_entity.type
_entity.pdbx_description
1 polymer ?
#
loop_
_entity_poly.entity_id
_entity_poly.type
_entity_poly.pdbx_seq_one_letter_code
_entity_poly.pdbx_strand_id
1 'polypeptide(L)'
;MSEILLIIILCIFFFIFGIYFNNIILLLIKGKRDRSKKKKDEINFNSRKNSFSRNDDLKMVFLVRQDLKMKAGKIASQVAHAAIGLYDDIIFGNNIYQKEALDYWVNYGQKKIVLRVPNLDTMIKACNQCKEDNIATCMITDAGLTQIEPLSKTVLGIGPDKSEKINKITGQFKLMS
;
A
#
# COMPACT_ATOMS: atom_id res chain seq x y z
N MET A 1 31.11 -48.38 30.07
CA MET A 1 30.46 -47.98 28.81
C MET A 1 29.23 -47.08 29.02
N SER A 2 28.55 -47.18 30.19
CA SER A 2 27.37 -46.35 30.49
C SER A 2 27.66 -44.89 30.86
N GLU A 3 28.75 -44.62 31.59
CA GLU A 3 29.07 -43.26 32.05
C GLU A 3 29.54 -42.33 30.90
N ILE A 4 30.35 -42.86 29.97
CA ILE A 4 30.82 -42.09 28.83
C ILE A 4 29.63 -41.72 27.92
N LEU A 5 28.69 -42.63 27.71
CA LEU A 5 27.48 -42.38 26.91
C LEU A 5 26.61 -41.28 27.55
N LEU A 6 26.47 -41.30 28.90
CA LEU A 6 25.70 -40.28 29.63
C LEU A 6 26.33 -38.90 29.52
N ILE A 7 27.67 -38.81 29.60
CA ILE A 7 28.39 -37.53 29.42
C ILE A 7 28.18 -36.96 28.00
N ILE A 8 28.26 -37.82 26.97
CA ILE A 8 28.05 -37.41 25.60
C ILE A 8 26.62 -36.88 25.41
N ILE A 9 25.61 -37.55 25.95
CA ILE A 9 24.20 -37.11 25.86
C ILE A 9 24.02 -35.76 26.55
N LEU A 10 24.60 -35.55 27.72
CA LEU A 10 24.56 -34.29 28.45
C LEU A 10 25.23 -33.15 27.67
N CYS A 11 26.39 -33.39 27.07
CA CYS A 11 27.06 -32.39 26.24
C CYS A 11 26.21 -31.98 25.01
N ILE A 12 25.58 -32.94 24.31
CA ILE A 12 24.71 -32.68 23.17
C ILE A 12 23.49 -31.87 23.63
N PHE A 13 22.89 -32.24 24.79
CA PHE A 13 21.75 -31.52 25.33
C PHE A 13 22.09 -30.05 25.65
N PHE A 14 23.21 -29.80 26.34
CA PHE A 14 23.63 -28.42 26.63
C PHE A 14 23.99 -27.62 25.39
N PHE A 15 24.56 -28.26 24.39
CA PHE A 15 24.86 -27.60 23.10
C PHE A 15 23.58 -27.19 22.38
N ILE A 16 22.59 -28.09 22.26
CA ILE A 16 21.28 -27.80 21.63
C ILE A 16 20.53 -26.74 22.43
N PHE A 17 20.54 -26.82 23.75
CA PHE A 17 19.92 -25.84 24.63
C PHE A 17 20.56 -24.46 24.48
N GLY A 18 21.87 -24.38 24.38
CA GLY A 18 22.61 -23.13 24.12
C GLY A 18 22.22 -22.46 22.82
N ILE A 19 22.10 -23.24 21.72
CA ILE A 19 21.64 -22.72 20.41
C ILE A 19 20.20 -22.20 20.52
N TYR A 20 19.31 -22.95 21.18
CA TYR A 20 17.90 -22.56 21.33
C TYR A 20 17.75 -21.30 22.17
N PHE A 21 18.49 -21.20 23.27
CA PHE A 21 18.50 -20.05 24.15
C PHE A 21 19.07 -18.79 23.46
N ASN A 22 20.13 -18.93 22.67
CA ASN A 22 20.69 -17.82 21.88
C ASN A 22 19.69 -17.30 20.83
N ASN A 23 18.96 -18.18 20.15
CA ASN A 23 17.92 -17.80 19.21
C ASN A 23 16.77 -17.03 19.89
N ILE A 24 16.35 -17.44 21.07
CA ILE A 24 15.34 -16.71 21.86
C ILE A 24 15.83 -15.32 22.24
N ILE A 25 17.07 -15.19 22.71
CA ILE A 25 17.67 -13.90 23.04
C ILE A 25 17.72 -13.00 21.82
N LEU A 26 18.14 -13.50 20.65
CA LEU A 26 18.17 -12.73 19.40
C LEU A 26 16.78 -12.25 18.99
N LEU A 27 15.74 -13.08 19.13
CA LEU A 27 14.35 -12.70 18.87
C LEU A 27 13.85 -11.60 19.83
N LEU A 28 14.19 -11.70 21.12
CA LEU A 28 13.83 -10.70 22.13
C LEU A 28 14.55 -9.35 21.89
N ILE A 29 15.82 -9.39 21.49
CA ILE A 29 16.60 -8.19 21.15
C ILE A 29 16.04 -7.54 19.90
N LYS A 30 15.72 -8.33 18.85
CA LYS A 30 15.09 -7.85 17.61
C LYS A 30 13.74 -7.21 17.90
N GLY A 31 12.88 -7.86 18.69
CA GLY A 31 11.58 -7.32 19.06
C GLY A 31 11.67 -6.01 19.89
N LYS A 32 12.67 -5.87 20.78
CA LYS A 32 12.94 -4.60 21.49
C LYS A 32 13.43 -3.50 20.55
N ARG A 33 14.30 -3.85 19.58
CA ARG A 33 14.85 -2.91 18.62
C ARG A 33 13.78 -2.38 17.67
N ASP A 34 12.88 -3.25 17.21
CA ASP A 34 11.75 -2.88 16.35
C ASP A 34 10.74 -2.00 17.09
N ARG A 35 10.43 -2.29 18.36
CA ARG A 35 9.58 -1.44 19.21
C ARG A 35 10.19 -0.07 19.48
N SER A 36 11.50 -0.01 19.74
CA SER A 36 12.22 1.26 19.95
C SER A 36 12.28 2.10 18.68
N LYS A 37 12.49 1.46 17.53
CA LYS A 37 12.47 2.13 16.21
C LYS A 37 11.06 2.66 15.92
N LYS A 38 10.03 1.86 16.09
CA LYS A 38 8.62 2.25 15.89
C LYS A 38 8.24 3.42 16.79
N LYS A 39 8.62 3.41 18.08
CA LYS A 39 8.37 4.52 19.02
C LYS A 39 9.15 5.79 18.65
N LYS A 40 10.37 5.66 18.11
CA LYS A 40 11.17 6.80 17.65
C LYS A 40 10.61 7.40 16.36
N ASP A 41 10.07 6.55 15.48
CA ASP A 41 9.40 6.97 14.24
C ASP A 41 8.05 7.64 14.56
N GLU A 42 7.28 7.15 15.54
CA GLU A 42 6.04 7.77 16.04
C GLU A 42 6.30 9.14 16.70
N ILE A 43 7.36 9.27 17.52
CA ILE A 43 7.73 10.55 18.15
C ILE A 43 8.20 11.56 17.10
N ASN A 44 8.95 11.10 16.09
CA ASN A 44 9.43 11.94 14.98
C ASN A 44 8.30 12.33 14.03
N PHE A 45 7.29 11.47 13.87
CA PHE A 45 6.06 11.74 13.11
C PHE A 45 5.21 12.82 13.81
N ASN A 46 5.02 12.71 15.14
CA ASN A 46 4.22 13.67 15.92
C ASN A 46 4.91 15.04 16.10
N SER A 47 6.22 15.13 15.92
CA SER A 47 6.97 16.41 16.02
C SER A 47 7.08 17.14 14.67
N ARG A 48 6.71 16.51 13.54
CA ARG A 48 6.65 17.15 12.23
C ARG A 48 5.34 17.92 12.11
N LYS A 49 5.43 19.17 11.66
CA LYS A 49 4.28 20.00 11.30
C LYS A 49 3.47 19.20 10.26
N ASN A 50 2.33 18.61 10.67
CA ASN A 50 1.49 17.80 9.80
C ASN A 50 1.18 18.57 8.52
N SER A 51 1.44 17.96 7.36
CA SER A 51 1.12 18.53 6.05
C SER A 51 -0.38 18.69 5.83
N PHE A 52 -1.20 18.04 6.69
CA PHE A 52 -2.66 18.01 6.60
C PHE A 52 -3.31 18.49 7.90
N SER A 53 -4.38 19.29 7.77
CA SER A 53 -5.19 19.80 8.86
C SER A 53 -6.55 19.09 8.95
N ARG A 54 -7.24 19.18 10.10
CA ARG A 54 -8.55 18.51 10.31
C ARG A 54 -9.63 18.90 9.29
N ASN A 55 -9.45 19.99 8.56
CA ASN A 55 -10.39 20.49 7.55
C ASN A 55 -10.01 20.06 6.13
N ASP A 56 -8.89 19.37 5.93
CA ASP A 56 -8.50 18.90 4.61
C ASP A 56 -9.39 17.74 4.15
N ASP A 57 -9.92 17.85 2.95
CA ASP A 57 -10.71 16.80 2.31
C ASP A 57 -9.81 15.97 1.38
N LEU A 58 -9.47 14.75 1.81
CA LEU A 58 -8.67 13.81 1.05
C LEU A 58 -9.52 12.70 0.44
N LYS A 59 -9.12 12.23 -0.75
CA LYS A 59 -9.77 11.10 -1.41
C LYS A 59 -8.81 10.22 -2.19
N MET A 60 -9.21 8.97 -2.43
CA MET A 60 -8.72 8.13 -3.52
C MET A 60 -9.69 8.15 -4.68
N VAL A 61 -9.16 8.10 -5.91
CA VAL A 61 -9.95 8.00 -7.13
C VAL A 61 -9.48 6.80 -7.94
N PHE A 62 -10.43 6.09 -8.55
CA PHE A 62 -10.17 4.95 -9.41
C PHE A 62 -10.74 5.21 -10.79
N LEU A 63 -9.86 5.34 -11.81
CA LEU A 63 -10.26 5.49 -13.20
C LEU A 63 -10.41 4.12 -13.84
N VAL A 64 -11.63 3.78 -14.26
CA VAL A 64 -11.98 2.49 -14.86
C VAL A 64 -12.17 2.65 -16.37
N ARG A 65 -11.44 1.86 -17.17
CA ARG A 65 -11.54 1.87 -18.63
C ARG A 65 -12.91 1.38 -19.12
N GLN A 66 -13.55 2.19 -19.95
CA GLN A 66 -14.88 1.89 -20.52
C GLN A 66 -14.81 1.01 -21.78
N ASP A 67 -13.77 1.19 -22.59
CA ASP A 67 -13.56 0.43 -23.83
C ASP A 67 -13.42 -1.09 -23.59
N LEU A 68 -13.00 -1.51 -22.40
CA LEU A 68 -12.90 -2.93 -22.02
C LEU A 68 -14.25 -3.58 -21.69
N LYS A 69 -15.32 -2.81 -21.52
CA LYS A 69 -16.69 -3.29 -21.24
C LYS A 69 -16.75 -4.34 -20.10
N MET A 70 -15.94 -4.14 -19.07
CA MET A 70 -15.89 -5.04 -17.92
C MET A 70 -17.22 -5.09 -17.17
N LYS A 71 -17.66 -6.29 -16.73
CA LYS A 71 -18.84 -6.47 -15.88
C LYS A 71 -18.59 -5.97 -14.47
N ALA A 72 -19.65 -5.65 -13.72
CA ALA A 72 -19.60 -5.05 -12.38
C ALA A 72 -18.67 -5.81 -11.41
N GLY A 73 -18.76 -7.14 -11.35
CA GLY A 73 -17.88 -7.95 -10.51
C GLY A 73 -16.40 -7.82 -10.86
N LYS A 74 -16.05 -7.76 -12.17
CA LYS A 74 -14.67 -7.54 -12.63
C LYS A 74 -14.21 -6.15 -12.26
N ILE A 75 -15.04 -5.12 -12.44
CA ILE A 75 -14.73 -3.74 -12.05
C ILE A 75 -14.45 -3.66 -10.56
N ALA A 76 -15.33 -4.23 -9.72
CA ALA A 76 -15.16 -4.24 -8.27
C ALA A 76 -13.82 -4.89 -7.85
N SER A 77 -13.48 -6.05 -8.44
CA SER A 77 -12.22 -6.74 -8.19
C SER A 77 -11.01 -5.89 -8.59
N GLN A 78 -11.02 -5.28 -9.77
CA GLN A 78 -9.91 -4.45 -10.27
C GLN A 78 -9.74 -3.15 -9.45
N VAL A 79 -10.83 -2.54 -8.99
CA VAL A 79 -10.81 -1.39 -8.07
C VAL A 79 -10.24 -1.79 -6.71
N ALA A 80 -10.61 -2.96 -6.18
CA ALA A 80 -10.03 -3.48 -4.94
C ALA A 80 -8.51 -3.71 -5.07
N HIS A 81 -8.06 -4.30 -6.19
CA HIS A 81 -6.62 -4.44 -6.46
C HIS A 81 -5.91 -3.09 -6.50
N ALA A 82 -6.51 -2.06 -7.14
CA ALA A 82 -5.92 -0.73 -7.20
C ALA A 82 -5.84 -0.06 -5.82
N ALA A 83 -6.84 -0.26 -4.97
CA ALA A 83 -6.84 0.28 -3.61
C ALA A 83 -5.74 -0.34 -2.74
N ILE A 84 -5.59 -1.66 -2.81
CA ILE A 84 -4.54 -2.40 -2.07
C ILE A 84 -3.17 -2.02 -2.63
N GLY A 85 -3.00 -2.01 -3.95
CA GLY A 85 -1.74 -1.65 -4.59
C GLY A 85 -1.28 -0.23 -4.23
N LEU A 86 -2.18 0.76 -4.22
CA LEU A 86 -1.87 2.12 -3.75
C LEU A 86 -1.40 2.12 -2.29
N TYR A 87 -2.10 1.40 -1.43
CA TYR A 87 -1.76 1.30 -0.02
C TYR A 87 -0.36 0.72 0.16
N ASP A 88 -0.06 -0.39 -0.49
CA ASP A 88 1.23 -1.08 -0.41
C ASP A 88 2.36 -0.21 -0.99
N ASP A 89 2.16 0.38 -2.18
CA ASP A 89 3.16 1.24 -2.83
C ASP A 89 3.53 2.43 -1.96
N ILE A 90 2.56 3.04 -1.25
CA ILE A 90 2.82 4.15 -0.34
C ILE A 90 3.51 3.68 0.94
N ILE A 91 3.05 2.59 1.57
CA ILE A 91 3.61 2.09 2.83
C ILE A 91 5.07 1.66 2.64
N PHE A 92 5.36 0.92 1.58
CA PHE A 92 6.71 0.43 1.29
C PHE A 92 7.57 1.46 0.53
N GLY A 93 6.97 2.50 -0.05
CA GLY A 93 7.67 3.60 -0.71
C GLY A 93 8.44 4.50 0.25
N ASN A 94 9.15 5.50 -0.27
CA ASN A 94 9.96 6.42 0.52
C ASN A 94 9.41 7.85 0.56
N ASN A 95 8.25 8.11 -0.07
CA ASN A 95 7.66 9.45 -0.15
C ASN A 95 6.91 9.78 1.14
N ILE A 96 7.50 10.66 1.95
CA ILE A 96 6.97 11.05 3.26
C ILE A 96 5.61 11.74 3.13
N TYR A 97 5.45 12.65 2.16
CA TYR A 97 4.18 13.34 1.93
C TYR A 97 3.03 12.36 1.63
N GLN A 98 3.28 11.37 0.76
CA GLN A 98 2.27 10.36 0.42
C GLN A 98 1.92 9.48 1.63
N LYS A 99 2.89 9.16 2.49
CA LYS A 99 2.63 8.44 3.76
C LYS A 99 1.78 9.26 4.73
N GLU A 100 2.04 10.55 4.87
CA GLU A 100 1.23 11.45 5.70
C GLU A 100 -0.19 11.58 5.13
N ALA A 101 -0.34 11.68 3.80
CA ALA A 101 -1.64 11.71 3.14
C ALA A 101 -2.43 10.42 3.37
N LEU A 102 -1.76 9.26 3.28
CA LEU A 102 -2.38 7.96 3.53
C LEU A 102 -2.83 7.83 4.99
N ASP A 103 -1.97 8.18 5.95
CA ASP A 103 -2.29 8.12 7.37
C ASP A 103 -3.48 9.02 7.71
N TYR A 104 -3.47 10.26 7.21
CA TYR A 104 -4.60 11.16 7.37
C TYR A 104 -5.88 10.56 6.78
N TRP A 105 -5.85 10.11 5.53
CA TRP A 105 -7.01 9.57 4.84
C TRP A 105 -7.59 8.31 5.54
N VAL A 106 -6.74 7.42 6.07
CA VAL A 106 -7.16 6.25 6.84
C VAL A 106 -7.96 6.65 8.07
N ASN A 107 -7.54 7.70 8.76
CA ASN A 107 -8.17 8.17 10.00
C ASN A 107 -9.41 9.07 9.77
N TYR A 108 -9.59 9.61 8.56
CA TYR A 108 -10.65 10.59 8.26
C TYR A 108 -11.59 10.16 7.11
N GLY A 109 -12.19 8.98 7.27
CA GLY A 109 -13.34 8.53 6.47
C GLY A 109 -13.03 7.77 5.19
N GLN A 110 -11.76 7.65 4.76
CA GLN A 110 -11.32 6.81 3.64
C GLN A 110 -12.13 7.00 2.35
N LYS A 111 -12.43 8.24 1.97
CA LYS A 111 -13.25 8.58 0.81
C LYS A 111 -12.67 7.99 -0.48
N LYS A 112 -13.49 7.23 -1.21
CA LYS A 112 -13.15 6.57 -2.48
C LYS A 112 -14.19 6.93 -3.54
N ILE A 113 -13.72 7.26 -4.75
CA ILE A 113 -14.57 7.62 -5.88
C ILE A 113 -14.15 6.83 -7.11
N VAL A 114 -15.09 6.19 -7.77
CA VAL A 114 -14.86 5.42 -9.00
C VAL A 114 -15.38 6.22 -10.19
N LEU A 115 -14.52 6.47 -11.16
CA LEU A 115 -14.81 7.28 -12.36
C LEU A 115 -14.58 6.47 -13.62
N ARG A 116 -15.28 6.83 -14.70
CA ARG A 116 -15.12 6.27 -16.05
C ARG A 116 -14.06 7.02 -16.82
N VAL A 117 -13.12 6.31 -17.44
CA VAL A 117 -12.20 6.86 -18.42
C VAL A 117 -12.41 6.18 -19.78
N PRO A 118 -12.44 6.91 -20.91
CA PRO A 118 -12.86 6.33 -22.19
C PRO A 118 -11.93 5.23 -22.69
N ASN A 119 -10.61 5.40 -22.58
CA ASN A 119 -9.61 4.50 -23.15
C ASN A 119 -8.27 4.57 -22.40
N LEU A 120 -7.31 3.75 -22.84
CA LEU A 120 -5.97 3.65 -22.27
C LEU A 120 -5.18 4.96 -22.39
N ASP A 121 -5.21 5.62 -23.52
CA ASP A 121 -4.41 6.84 -23.75
C ASP A 121 -4.81 7.96 -22.79
N THR A 122 -6.12 8.14 -22.56
CA THR A 122 -6.65 9.11 -21.60
C THR A 122 -6.23 8.73 -20.17
N MET A 123 -6.25 7.44 -19.83
CA MET A 123 -5.80 6.95 -18.52
C MET A 123 -4.30 7.18 -18.30
N ILE A 124 -3.46 6.95 -19.33
CA ILE A 124 -2.01 7.19 -19.25
C ILE A 124 -1.72 8.68 -19.08
N LYS A 125 -2.43 9.57 -19.81
CA LYS A 125 -2.28 11.02 -19.64
C LYS A 125 -2.58 11.44 -18.20
N ALA A 126 -3.68 10.96 -17.62
CA ALA A 126 -4.03 11.23 -16.23
C ALA A 126 -2.95 10.69 -15.25
N CYS A 127 -2.40 9.50 -15.52
CA CYS A 127 -1.33 8.92 -14.71
C CYS A 127 -0.07 9.79 -14.71
N ASN A 128 0.34 10.30 -15.88
CA ASN A 128 1.52 11.16 -16.03
C ASN A 128 1.34 12.49 -15.29
N GLN A 129 0.18 13.13 -15.45
CA GLN A 129 -0.15 14.35 -14.69
C GLN A 129 -0.11 14.15 -13.18
N CYS A 130 -0.63 13.00 -12.69
CA CYS A 130 -0.55 12.66 -11.27
C CYS A 130 0.90 12.54 -10.79
N LYS A 131 1.77 11.92 -11.59
CA LYS A 131 3.20 11.78 -11.26
C LYS A 131 3.93 13.14 -11.21
N GLU A 132 3.65 14.02 -12.17
CA GLU A 132 4.18 15.39 -12.21
C GLU A 132 3.78 16.17 -10.96
N ASP A 133 2.54 15.99 -10.49
CA ASP A 133 2.01 16.60 -9.27
C ASP A 133 2.40 15.85 -7.98
N ASN A 134 3.26 14.85 -8.03
CA ASN A 134 3.66 14.01 -6.88
C ASN A 134 2.48 13.33 -6.18
N ILE A 135 1.42 12.99 -6.92
CA ILE A 135 0.28 12.19 -6.43
C ILE A 135 0.60 10.70 -6.63
N ALA A 136 0.36 9.87 -5.61
CA ALA A 136 0.54 8.43 -5.73
C ALA A 136 -0.38 7.83 -6.80
N THR A 137 0.13 6.88 -7.58
CA THR A 137 -0.64 6.17 -8.62
C THR A 137 -0.30 4.69 -8.64
N CYS A 138 -1.31 3.85 -8.82
CA CYS A 138 -1.15 2.41 -9.02
C CYS A 138 -1.95 1.96 -10.25
N MET A 139 -1.26 1.42 -11.27
CA MET A 139 -1.86 0.94 -12.51
C MET A 139 -2.05 -0.58 -12.45
N ILE A 140 -3.29 -1.03 -12.52
CA ILE A 140 -3.61 -2.47 -12.49
C ILE A 140 -3.56 -3.06 -13.89
N THR A 141 -2.76 -4.11 -14.01
CA THR A 141 -2.67 -4.95 -15.22
C THR A 141 -3.34 -6.28 -14.96
N ASP A 142 -4.30 -6.66 -15.80
CA ASP A 142 -5.02 -7.93 -15.65
C ASP A 142 -4.18 -9.12 -16.14
N ALA A 143 -4.28 -10.26 -15.44
CA ALA A 143 -3.62 -11.48 -15.84
C ALA A 143 -4.27 -12.18 -17.06
N GLY A 144 -5.47 -11.71 -17.48
CA GLY A 144 -6.18 -12.24 -18.65
C GLY A 144 -6.88 -13.57 -18.43
N LEU A 145 -7.17 -13.92 -17.17
CA LEU A 145 -7.80 -15.21 -16.85
C LEU A 145 -9.33 -15.20 -16.98
N THR A 146 -9.97 -14.06 -17.32
CA THR A 146 -11.43 -13.96 -17.24
C THR A 146 -12.11 -13.37 -18.49
N GLN A 147 -12.13 -12.05 -18.68
CA GLN A 147 -13.03 -11.38 -19.63
C GLN A 147 -12.30 -10.50 -20.67
N ILE A 148 -11.04 -10.22 -20.46
CA ILE A 148 -10.25 -9.27 -21.26
C ILE A 148 -8.91 -9.89 -21.61
N GLU A 149 -8.26 -9.33 -22.62
CA GLU A 149 -6.94 -9.79 -23.08
C GLU A 149 -5.89 -9.70 -21.95
N PRO A 150 -4.98 -10.70 -21.86
CA PRO A 150 -3.87 -10.68 -20.94
C PRO A 150 -3.08 -9.36 -21.02
N LEU A 151 -2.56 -8.91 -19.89
CA LEU A 151 -1.75 -7.69 -19.75
C LEU A 151 -2.50 -6.37 -20.04
N SER A 152 -3.82 -6.42 -20.20
CA SER A 152 -4.64 -5.21 -20.33
C SER A 152 -4.57 -4.37 -19.06
N LYS A 153 -4.28 -3.08 -19.20
CA LYS A 153 -4.39 -2.10 -18.11
C LYS A 153 -5.85 -1.75 -17.90
N THR A 154 -6.38 -1.98 -16.72
CA THR A 154 -7.83 -1.96 -16.43
C THR A 154 -8.30 -0.77 -15.61
N VAL A 155 -7.58 -0.51 -14.51
CA VAL A 155 -7.90 0.54 -13.54
C VAL A 155 -6.61 1.28 -13.16
N LEU A 156 -6.72 2.60 -13.04
CA LEU A 156 -5.71 3.45 -12.42
C LEU A 156 -6.22 3.93 -11.07
N GLY A 157 -5.55 3.54 -9.99
CA GLY A 157 -5.71 4.12 -8.67
C GLY A 157 -4.90 5.41 -8.55
N ILE A 158 -5.46 6.43 -7.89
CA ILE A 158 -4.89 7.77 -7.72
C ILE A 158 -5.08 8.21 -6.27
N GLY A 159 -4.04 8.71 -5.63
CA GLY A 159 -4.07 9.22 -4.26
C GLY A 159 -3.78 8.17 -3.19
N PRO A 160 -4.13 8.45 -1.90
CA PRO A 160 -4.92 9.61 -1.46
C PRO A 160 -4.14 10.93 -1.51
N ASP A 161 -4.85 12.00 -1.83
CA ASP A 161 -4.35 13.37 -1.76
C ASP A 161 -5.54 14.34 -1.61
N LYS A 162 -5.28 15.64 -1.45
CA LYS A 162 -6.31 16.68 -1.34
C LYS A 162 -7.26 16.62 -2.54
N SER A 163 -8.57 16.66 -2.24
CA SER A 163 -9.62 16.55 -3.26
C SER A 163 -9.48 17.58 -4.37
N GLU A 164 -9.09 18.81 -4.03
CA GLU A 164 -8.85 19.88 -5.01
C GLU A 164 -7.74 19.53 -5.99
N LYS A 165 -6.63 18.98 -5.48
CA LYS A 165 -5.48 18.58 -6.29
C LYS A 165 -5.84 17.44 -7.26
N ILE A 166 -6.52 16.42 -6.76
CA ILE A 166 -7.00 15.29 -7.58
C ILE A 166 -8.06 15.76 -8.60
N ASN A 167 -8.94 16.70 -8.23
CA ASN A 167 -9.98 17.21 -9.13
C ASN A 167 -9.42 17.92 -10.35
N LYS A 168 -8.28 18.58 -10.28
CA LYS A 168 -7.64 19.23 -11.45
C LYS A 168 -7.41 18.23 -12.59
N ILE A 169 -7.13 16.96 -12.24
CA ILE A 169 -6.84 15.90 -13.21
C ILE A 169 -8.11 15.10 -13.52
N THR A 170 -8.89 14.77 -12.50
CA THR A 170 -9.98 13.79 -12.59
C THR A 170 -11.38 14.41 -12.74
N GLY A 171 -11.54 15.72 -12.54
CA GLY A 171 -12.84 16.40 -12.53
C GLY A 171 -13.60 16.36 -13.85
N GLN A 172 -12.92 16.09 -14.97
CA GLN A 172 -13.51 15.90 -16.29
C GLN A 172 -14.22 14.54 -16.47
N PHE A 173 -13.93 13.56 -15.61
CA PHE A 173 -14.46 12.20 -15.76
C PHE A 173 -15.76 12.03 -14.99
N LYS A 174 -16.69 11.25 -15.57
CA LYS A 174 -18.00 10.97 -14.96
C LYS A 174 -17.91 9.82 -13.94
N LEU A 175 -18.79 9.86 -12.96
CA LEU A 175 -18.95 8.77 -12.00
C LEU A 175 -19.27 7.45 -12.70
N MET A 176 -18.78 6.36 -12.13
CA MET A 176 -19.16 5.02 -12.54
C MET A 176 -20.60 4.75 -12.08
N SER A 177 -21.49 4.57 -13.02
CA SER A 177 -22.92 4.25 -12.83
C SER A 177 -23.21 2.88 -13.39
#